data_812183477da976a3bd2863b440fa8c0f
#
_entry.id   812183477da976a3bd2863b440fa8c0f
#
_cell.length_a   1.000
_cell.length_b   1.000
_cell.length_c   1.000
_cell.angle_alpha   90.00
_cell.angle_beta   90.00
_cell.angle_gamma   90.00
#
_symmetry.space_group_name_H-M   'P 1'
#
loop_
_entity.id
_entity.type
_entity.pdbx_description
1 polymer ?
#
loop_
_entity_poly.entity_id
_entity_poly.type
_entity_poly.pdbx_seq_one_letter_code
_entity_poly.pdbx_strand_id
1 'polypeptide(L)'
;MENLIALLVAAPLLGGAVLLCGGRALDRVGHLLGTLLAAVSFVIAVVLFSDLLGKGPEDRTLSQHLFSWIPVEGFQADIAFHLDQLSMTFVLLISGVGTLIHLYSIGYMEHDERRRRFFGYLNLFLAAMLLLVLADNYLLLYVGWEGVGLASYLLIGFWQHKPSAATAAKKAFLVNRVGDMGLSIAIMLMFTTFGTFAFGDVLEATGDTSEGKLTAIGLMLLLAACGKSAQVPLQSWLGDAMEGPTPVSALIHAATMVTAGVYLIVRSGAIFNAAPDAQLVVTIVGAVTLLFGAIVGCAKDDIKKALAGSTMSQIGYMILAAGLGPIGYVFAIMHLVTHGFFKAGLFLGAGSVMHGMNDEVDMRKFGGLRKYMPVTFVTFGLGYLAIIGFPGLSGFFSKDKIIEAAFAKGGTEGWILGSVALLGAAITAFYMTRVMIMTFFGEKRWQPDADGHEPHPHESPSSMTIPMILLAVGSVFAGGFFSIGDRFLHWLEPVTGHDHGHAPISAGVVTGATMVCLVIGVGLAWVQYGRREVPVVAPRGSLLTRAARRDLLQDDFNHVVLVRGGEHLTRSLVYVDHTLVDGVVNGTAASVGGLSGRLRKLQNGYVRSYAVSMFGGAAVIAAVTLLMRAV
;
A
#
# COMPACT_ATOMS: atom_id res chain seq x y z
N MET A 1 2.51 -30.41 10.32
CA MET A 1 2.11 -29.31 9.45
C MET A 1 2.41 -27.95 10.06
N GLU A 2 2.13 -27.73 11.36
CA GLU A 2 2.40 -26.46 12.04
C GLU A 2 3.82 -25.93 11.86
N ASN A 3 4.84 -26.78 11.98
CA ASN A 3 6.25 -26.40 11.80
C ASN A 3 6.58 -25.86 10.41
N LEU A 4 5.71 -26.05 9.42
CA LEU A 4 5.90 -25.51 8.07
C LEU A 4 5.49 -24.04 7.95
N ILE A 5 4.68 -23.51 8.88
CA ILE A 5 4.19 -22.13 8.81
C ILE A 5 5.36 -21.15 8.88
N ALA A 6 6.26 -21.34 9.82
CA ALA A 6 7.45 -20.50 9.95
C ALA A 6 8.35 -20.52 8.70
N LEU A 7 8.39 -21.63 7.96
CA LEU A 7 9.18 -21.75 6.74
C LEU A 7 8.62 -20.91 5.59
N LEU A 8 7.31 -20.61 5.58
CA LEU A 8 6.71 -19.67 4.62
C LEU A 8 7.40 -18.30 4.66
N VAL A 9 7.66 -17.82 5.87
CA VAL A 9 8.31 -16.52 6.10
C VAL A 9 9.84 -16.67 6.01
N ALA A 10 10.38 -17.72 6.59
CA ALA A 10 11.83 -17.93 6.70
C ALA A 10 12.51 -18.11 5.34
N ALA A 11 11.89 -18.80 4.37
CA ALA A 11 12.49 -19.04 3.08
C ALA A 11 12.79 -17.73 2.31
N PRO A 12 11.84 -16.82 2.05
CA PRO A 12 12.13 -15.56 1.39
C PRO A 12 12.95 -14.61 2.29
N LEU A 13 12.81 -14.65 3.63
CA LEU A 13 13.65 -13.86 4.52
C LEU A 13 15.12 -14.26 4.40
N LEU A 14 15.41 -15.57 4.39
CA LEU A 14 16.74 -16.08 4.15
C LEU A 14 17.26 -15.67 2.76
N GLY A 15 16.40 -15.72 1.75
CA GLY A 15 16.70 -15.24 0.40
C GLY A 15 17.14 -13.78 0.40
N GLY A 16 16.36 -12.92 1.04
CA GLY A 16 16.69 -11.51 1.22
C GLY A 16 18.04 -11.32 1.93
N ALA A 17 18.24 -11.98 3.06
CA ALA A 17 19.45 -11.87 3.85
C ALA A 17 20.70 -12.35 3.07
N VAL A 18 20.65 -13.52 2.46
CA VAL A 18 21.77 -14.07 1.67
C VAL A 18 22.09 -13.18 0.47
N LEU A 19 21.07 -12.72 -0.27
CA LEU A 19 21.29 -11.87 -1.45
C LEU A 19 21.82 -10.49 -1.10
N LEU A 20 21.44 -9.92 0.04
CA LEU A 20 21.92 -8.61 0.45
C LEU A 20 23.31 -8.65 1.09
N CYS A 21 23.61 -9.70 1.89
CA CYS A 21 24.87 -9.83 2.60
C CYS A 21 25.97 -10.60 1.82
N GLY A 22 25.60 -11.46 0.86
CA GLY A 22 26.51 -12.39 0.17
C GLY A 22 27.48 -11.77 -0.84
N GLY A 23 27.42 -10.45 -1.05
CA GLY A 23 28.37 -9.71 -1.88
C GLY A 23 28.37 -10.12 -3.36
N ARG A 24 29.43 -9.72 -4.08
CA ARG A 24 29.56 -9.91 -5.54
C ARG A 24 29.59 -11.37 -5.99
N ALA A 25 29.92 -12.31 -5.10
CA ALA A 25 29.93 -13.73 -5.42
C ALA A 25 28.59 -14.27 -5.93
N LEU A 26 27.48 -13.64 -5.50
CA LEU A 26 26.12 -14.02 -5.86
C LEU A 26 25.54 -13.23 -7.07
N ASP A 27 26.28 -12.31 -7.67
CA ASP A 27 25.73 -11.49 -8.77
C ASP A 27 25.27 -12.33 -9.98
N ARG A 28 25.96 -13.46 -10.26
CA ARG A 28 25.62 -14.35 -11.38
C ARG A 28 24.40 -15.23 -11.13
N VAL A 29 24.18 -15.69 -9.89
CA VAL A 29 23.15 -16.70 -9.55
C VAL A 29 22.06 -16.18 -8.62
N GLY A 30 22.23 -14.97 -8.08
CA GLY A 30 21.32 -14.42 -7.06
C GLY A 30 19.86 -14.32 -7.51
N HIS A 31 19.61 -14.02 -8.78
CA HIS A 31 18.25 -13.98 -9.33
C HIS A 31 17.57 -15.35 -9.31
N LEU A 32 18.32 -16.43 -9.58
CA LEU A 32 17.80 -17.81 -9.51
C LEU A 32 17.53 -18.23 -8.06
N LEU A 33 18.46 -17.91 -7.15
CA LEU A 33 18.29 -18.21 -5.73
C LEU A 33 17.07 -17.48 -5.15
N GLY A 34 16.89 -16.18 -5.44
CA GLY A 34 15.74 -15.41 -4.98
C GLY A 34 14.42 -15.98 -5.52
N THR A 35 14.38 -16.34 -6.80
CA THR A 35 13.20 -16.96 -7.41
C THR A 35 12.92 -18.34 -6.81
N LEU A 36 13.94 -19.14 -6.57
CA LEU A 36 13.80 -20.48 -5.96
C LEU A 36 13.19 -20.38 -4.56
N LEU A 37 13.67 -19.46 -3.71
CA LEU A 37 13.17 -19.33 -2.34
C LEU A 37 11.75 -18.77 -2.28
N ALA A 38 11.36 -17.90 -3.20
CA ALA A 38 9.96 -17.51 -3.39
C ALA A 38 9.08 -18.70 -3.81
N ALA A 39 9.57 -19.53 -4.76
CA ALA A 39 8.87 -20.73 -5.20
C ALA A 39 8.75 -21.78 -4.08
N VAL A 40 9.77 -21.93 -3.22
CA VAL A 40 9.72 -22.81 -2.05
C VAL A 40 8.59 -22.39 -1.12
N SER A 41 8.44 -21.08 -0.82
CA SER A 41 7.30 -20.57 -0.03
C SER A 41 5.96 -20.93 -0.70
N PHE A 42 5.85 -20.79 -2.01
CA PHE A 42 4.61 -21.14 -2.72
C PHE A 42 4.29 -22.63 -2.63
N VAL A 43 5.30 -23.51 -2.81
CA VAL A 43 5.10 -24.96 -2.66
C VAL A 43 4.65 -25.32 -1.25
N ILE A 44 5.26 -24.73 -0.22
CA ILE A 44 4.83 -24.92 1.18
C ILE A 44 3.39 -24.43 1.37
N ALA A 45 3.02 -23.30 0.79
CA ALA A 45 1.66 -22.77 0.84
C ALA A 45 0.65 -23.75 0.24
N VAL A 46 0.96 -24.36 -0.91
CA VAL A 46 0.10 -25.38 -1.55
C VAL A 46 -0.03 -26.62 -0.69
N VAL A 47 1.05 -27.09 -0.04
CA VAL A 47 1.02 -28.24 0.88
C VAL A 47 0.12 -27.95 2.08
N LEU A 48 0.27 -26.78 2.72
CA LEU A 48 -0.57 -26.38 3.86
C LEU A 48 -2.04 -26.19 3.45
N PHE A 49 -2.30 -25.61 2.29
CA PHE A 49 -3.64 -25.48 1.75
C PHE A 49 -4.31 -26.85 1.54
N SER A 50 -3.56 -27.82 1.01
CA SER A 50 -4.05 -29.19 0.81
C SER A 50 -4.40 -29.87 2.15
N ASP A 51 -3.62 -29.63 3.21
CA ASP A 51 -3.90 -30.10 4.56
C ASP A 51 -5.19 -29.48 5.13
N LEU A 52 -5.36 -28.16 4.98
CA LEU A 52 -6.56 -27.46 5.44
C LEU A 52 -7.82 -27.92 4.70
N LEU A 53 -7.74 -28.24 3.40
CA LEU A 53 -8.87 -28.77 2.63
C LEU A 53 -9.34 -30.13 3.13
N GLY A 54 -8.43 -30.91 3.72
CA GLY A 54 -8.77 -32.21 4.32
C GLY A 54 -9.51 -32.13 5.67
N LYS A 55 -9.60 -30.93 6.27
CA LYS A 55 -10.23 -30.68 7.58
C LYS A 55 -11.66 -30.16 7.43
N GLY A 56 -12.45 -30.31 8.49
CA GLY A 56 -13.77 -29.68 8.59
C GLY A 56 -13.68 -28.15 8.54
N PRO A 57 -14.71 -27.41 8.07
CA PRO A 57 -14.65 -25.96 7.94
C PRO A 57 -14.22 -25.21 9.19
N GLU A 58 -14.68 -25.64 10.38
CA GLU A 58 -14.36 -25.03 11.68
C GLU A 58 -12.95 -25.41 12.20
N ASP A 59 -12.38 -26.52 11.68
CA ASP A 59 -11.07 -27.03 12.12
C ASP A 59 -9.92 -26.57 11.19
N ARG A 60 -10.19 -25.71 10.23
CA ARG A 60 -9.21 -25.22 9.24
C ARG A 60 -8.30 -24.15 9.80
N THR A 61 -7.72 -24.40 10.95
CA THR A 61 -6.77 -23.52 11.60
C THR A 61 -5.49 -24.28 11.95
N LEU A 62 -4.38 -23.58 11.91
CA LEU A 62 -3.07 -24.02 12.38
C LEU A 62 -2.40 -22.86 13.10
N SER A 63 -1.85 -23.12 14.28
CA SER A 63 -1.10 -22.13 15.04
C SER A 63 0.29 -22.64 15.38
N GLN A 64 1.28 -21.77 15.32
CA GLN A 64 2.66 -22.08 15.67
C GLN A 64 3.25 -21.01 16.57
N HIS A 65 3.45 -21.32 17.84
CA HIS A 65 4.22 -20.47 18.74
C HIS A 65 5.71 -20.75 18.55
N LEU A 66 6.53 -19.71 18.36
CA LEU A 66 7.97 -19.81 18.22
C LEU A 66 8.68 -19.49 19.53
N PHE A 67 8.48 -18.31 20.05
CA PHE A 67 9.04 -17.86 21.33
C PHE A 67 8.35 -16.59 21.84
N SER A 68 8.46 -16.34 23.15
CA SER A 68 8.00 -15.09 23.74
C SER A 68 9.04 -13.99 23.54
N TRP A 69 8.67 -12.98 22.76
CA TRP A 69 9.55 -11.86 22.41
C TRP A 69 9.69 -10.87 23.58
N ILE A 70 8.58 -10.51 24.22
CA ILE A 70 8.55 -9.60 25.37
C ILE A 70 7.83 -10.32 26.52
N PRO A 71 8.57 -11.05 27.39
CA PRO A 71 7.97 -11.79 28.50
C PRO A 71 7.92 -10.92 29.78
N VAL A 72 7.18 -9.81 29.76
CA VAL A 72 7.05 -8.91 30.90
C VAL A 72 5.67 -9.12 31.53
N GLU A 73 5.61 -9.23 32.87
CA GLU A 73 4.35 -9.35 33.60
C GLU A 73 3.42 -8.16 33.26
N GLY A 74 2.20 -8.46 32.82
CA GLY A 74 1.23 -7.47 32.39
C GLY A 74 1.42 -6.94 30.95
N PHE A 75 2.51 -7.32 30.26
CA PHE A 75 2.73 -7.00 28.84
C PHE A 75 3.47 -8.15 28.17
N GLN A 76 2.74 -9.10 27.62
CA GLN A 76 3.31 -10.24 26.91
C GLN A 76 3.13 -10.09 25.40
N ALA A 77 4.22 -10.26 24.66
CA ALA A 77 4.21 -10.31 23.19
C ALA A 77 4.95 -11.55 22.71
N ASP A 78 4.25 -12.38 21.96
CA ASP A 78 4.79 -13.61 21.40
C ASP A 78 5.07 -13.47 19.90
N ILE A 79 6.09 -14.14 19.43
CA ILE A 79 6.28 -14.43 18.01
C ILE A 79 5.56 -15.75 17.74
N ALA A 80 4.32 -15.61 17.25
CA ALA A 80 3.44 -16.72 16.95
C ALA A 80 2.73 -16.49 15.61
N PHE A 81 2.48 -17.56 14.90
CA PHE A 81 1.79 -17.54 13.61
C PHE A 81 0.42 -18.21 13.71
N HIS A 82 -0.55 -17.61 13.04
CA HIS A 82 -1.91 -18.11 12.93
C HIS A 82 -2.29 -18.23 11.44
N LEU A 83 -2.62 -19.42 11.02
CA LEU A 83 -3.03 -19.74 9.66
C LEU A 83 -4.46 -20.26 9.67
N ASP A 84 -5.39 -19.46 9.16
CA ASP A 84 -6.80 -19.78 8.96
C ASP A 84 -7.18 -19.61 7.46
N GLN A 85 -8.46 -19.70 7.13
CA GLN A 85 -8.93 -19.56 5.75
C GLN A 85 -8.63 -18.19 5.15
N LEU A 86 -8.72 -17.13 5.96
CA LEU A 86 -8.43 -15.77 5.49
C LEU A 86 -6.93 -15.61 5.21
N SER A 87 -6.07 -15.91 6.19
CA SER A 87 -4.61 -15.81 6.02
C SER A 87 -4.10 -16.76 4.93
N MET A 88 -4.67 -17.97 4.81
CA MET A 88 -4.30 -18.93 3.75
C MET A 88 -4.59 -18.39 2.35
N THR A 89 -5.73 -17.70 2.19
CA THR A 89 -6.09 -17.04 0.92
C THR A 89 -5.02 -16.01 0.51
N PHE A 90 -4.56 -15.20 1.47
CA PHE A 90 -3.48 -14.24 1.23
C PHE A 90 -2.13 -14.92 0.99
N VAL A 91 -1.79 -15.95 1.77
CA VAL A 91 -0.53 -16.70 1.62
C VAL A 91 -0.40 -17.29 0.22
N LEU A 92 -1.45 -17.90 -0.32
CA LEU A 92 -1.48 -18.42 -1.69
C LEU A 92 -1.31 -17.32 -2.74
N LEU A 93 -2.03 -16.21 -2.57
CA LEU A 93 -1.96 -15.09 -3.50
C LEU A 93 -0.56 -14.44 -3.49
N ILE A 94 -0.04 -14.11 -2.30
CA ILE A 94 1.25 -13.45 -2.12
C ILE A 94 2.39 -14.31 -2.65
N SER A 95 2.45 -15.58 -2.25
CA SER A 95 3.53 -16.48 -2.64
C SER A 95 3.43 -16.88 -4.12
N GLY A 96 2.23 -17.15 -4.62
CA GLY A 96 1.99 -17.54 -6.01
C GLY A 96 2.28 -16.41 -6.99
N VAL A 97 1.59 -15.28 -6.85
CA VAL A 97 1.83 -14.11 -7.71
C VAL A 97 3.25 -13.56 -7.50
N GLY A 98 3.74 -13.56 -6.25
CA GLY A 98 5.12 -13.17 -5.95
C GLY A 98 6.15 -14.02 -6.69
N THR A 99 6.00 -15.35 -6.75
CA THR A 99 6.87 -16.25 -7.52
C THR A 99 6.84 -15.95 -9.02
N LEU A 100 5.64 -15.69 -9.58
CA LEU A 100 5.52 -15.33 -11.00
C LEU A 100 6.19 -13.99 -11.31
N ILE A 101 6.12 -13.02 -10.39
CA ILE A 101 6.81 -11.74 -10.53
C ILE A 101 8.33 -11.91 -10.44
N HIS A 102 8.83 -12.79 -9.56
CA HIS A 102 10.27 -13.12 -9.52
C HIS A 102 10.73 -13.74 -10.84
N LEU A 103 9.98 -14.69 -11.39
CA LEU A 103 10.27 -15.31 -12.68
C LEU A 103 10.29 -14.27 -13.82
N TYR A 104 9.30 -13.38 -13.88
CA TYR A 104 9.26 -12.27 -14.83
C TYR A 104 10.47 -11.35 -14.70
N SER A 105 10.88 -11.07 -13.47
CA SER A 105 12.00 -10.17 -13.17
C SER A 105 13.35 -10.69 -13.67
N ILE A 106 13.49 -12.00 -13.94
CA ILE A 106 14.70 -12.58 -14.52
C ILE A 106 15.01 -11.94 -15.88
N GLY A 107 14.00 -11.85 -16.75
CA GLY A 107 14.16 -11.21 -18.06
C GLY A 107 14.14 -9.69 -17.98
N TYR A 108 13.21 -9.12 -17.19
CA TYR A 108 13.06 -7.67 -17.09
C TYR A 108 14.31 -6.96 -16.56
N MET A 109 15.02 -7.57 -15.59
CA MET A 109 16.22 -7.01 -14.94
C MET A 109 17.52 -7.63 -15.49
N GLU A 110 17.51 -8.27 -16.66
CA GLU A 110 18.65 -9.03 -17.18
C GLU A 110 19.90 -8.15 -17.33
N HIS A 111 19.72 -6.93 -17.77
CA HIS A 111 20.81 -5.98 -18.05
C HIS A 111 21.13 -5.03 -16.88
N ASP A 112 20.42 -5.12 -15.74
CA ASP A 112 20.69 -4.25 -14.60
C ASP A 112 21.84 -4.77 -13.74
N GLU A 113 22.88 -3.95 -13.54
CA GLU A 113 24.08 -4.29 -12.75
C GLU A 113 23.75 -4.64 -11.29
N ARG A 114 22.65 -4.13 -10.75
CA ARG A 114 22.23 -4.34 -9.37
C ARG A 114 21.14 -5.41 -9.24
N ARG A 115 20.99 -6.27 -10.24
CA ARG A 115 19.98 -7.33 -10.29
C ARG A 115 19.90 -8.17 -8.99
N ARG A 116 21.04 -8.58 -8.41
CA ARG A 116 21.08 -9.31 -7.14
C ARG A 116 20.37 -8.55 -6.00
N ARG A 117 20.65 -7.25 -5.84
CA ARG A 117 20.00 -6.42 -4.82
C ARG A 117 18.50 -6.32 -5.05
N PHE A 118 18.08 -6.23 -6.30
CA PHE A 118 16.66 -6.20 -6.66
C PHE A 118 15.93 -7.45 -6.16
N PHE A 119 16.47 -8.65 -6.44
CA PHE A 119 15.89 -9.90 -5.95
C PHE A 119 15.97 -10.03 -4.42
N GLY A 120 17.00 -9.50 -3.78
CA GLY A 120 17.07 -9.40 -2.32
C GLY A 120 15.94 -8.57 -1.73
N TYR A 121 15.63 -7.42 -2.32
CA TYR A 121 14.52 -6.57 -1.89
C TYR A 121 13.15 -7.19 -2.17
N LEU A 122 12.98 -7.89 -3.31
CA LEU A 122 11.74 -8.63 -3.60
C LEU A 122 11.47 -9.72 -2.56
N ASN A 123 12.50 -10.49 -2.20
CA ASN A 123 12.40 -11.53 -1.17
C ASN A 123 12.10 -10.94 0.21
N LEU A 124 12.76 -9.85 0.59
CA LEU A 124 12.48 -9.13 1.84
C LEU A 124 11.02 -8.67 1.90
N PHE A 125 10.51 -8.12 0.78
CA PHE A 125 9.12 -7.71 0.67
C PHE A 125 8.15 -8.88 0.83
N LEU A 126 8.44 -10.00 0.16
CA LEU A 126 7.62 -11.20 0.24
C LEU A 126 7.58 -11.76 1.67
N ALA A 127 8.74 -11.84 2.34
CA ALA A 127 8.84 -12.26 3.74
C ALA A 127 8.03 -11.36 4.68
N ALA A 128 8.16 -10.04 4.53
CA ALA A 128 7.44 -9.08 5.36
C ALA A 128 5.93 -9.18 5.18
N MET A 129 5.46 -9.37 3.94
CA MET A 129 4.04 -9.52 3.66
C MET A 129 3.46 -10.83 4.20
N LEU A 130 4.22 -11.94 4.09
CA LEU A 130 3.83 -13.21 4.69
C LEU A 130 3.81 -13.12 6.23
N LEU A 131 4.78 -12.44 6.85
CA LEU A 131 4.78 -12.16 8.28
C LEU A 131 3.52 -11.40 8.72
N LEU A 132 3.13 -10.38 7.94
CA LEU A 132 1.96 -9.56 8.22
C LEU A 132 0.68 -10.39 8.27
N VAL A 133 0.44 -11.24 7.27
CA VAL A 133 -0.82 -11.99 7.15
C VAL A 133 -0.86 -13.25 8.02
N LEU A 134 0.30 -13.73 8.48
CA LEU A 134 0.42 -14.90 9.36
C LEU A 134 0.54 -14.53 10.85
N ALA A 135 0.64 -13.26 11.19
CA ALA A 135 0.74 -12.82 12.58
C ALA A 135 -0.47 -13.28 13.41
N ASP A 136 -0.22 -13.70 14.64
CA ASP A 136 -1.24 -14.11 15.61
C ASP A 136 -1.74 -12.93 16.47
N ASN A 137 -1.06 -11.80 16.38
CA ASN A 137 -1.36 -10.61 17.15
C ASN A 137 -1.06 -9.32 16.39
N TYR A 138 -1.67 -8.21 16.84
CA TYR A 138 -1.51 -6.91 16.20
C TYR A 138 -0.09 -6.34 16.26
N LEU A 139 0.70 -6.68 17.28
CA LEU A 139 2.08 -6.21 17.39
C LEU A 139 2.99 -6.91 16.39
N LEU A 140 2.86 -8.21 16.19
CA LEU A 140 3.60 -8.95 15.17
C LEU A 140 3.15 -8.55 13.76
N LEU A 141 1.84 -8.33 13.56
CA LEU A 141 1.30 -7.75 12.33
C LEU A 141 1.97 -6.41 12.04
N TYR A 142 2.15 -5.55 13.06
CA TYR A 142 2.84 -4.26 12.89
C TYR A 142 4.29 -4.41 12.45
N VAL A 143 5.02 -5.41 12.93
CA VAL A 143 6.39 -5.71 12.46
C VAL A 143 6.39 -6.04 10.96
N GLY A 144 5.47 -6.88 10.50
CA GLY A 144 5.28 -7.16 9.07
C GLY A 144 4.89 -5.92 8.28
N TRP A 145 3.99 -5.09 8.85
CA TRP A 145 3.50 -3.84 8.27
C TRP A 145 4.62 -2.82 8.00
N GLU A 146 5.52 -2.66 8.96
CA GLU A 146 6.72 -1.81 8.84
C GLU A 146 7.73 -2.41 7.88
N GLY A 147 7.90 -3.74 7.90
CA GLY A 147 8.78 -4.46 6.98
C GLY A 147 8.37 -4.27 5.51
N VAL A 148 7.07 -4.33 5.21
CA VAL A 148 6.51 -4.03 3.89
C VAL A 148 6.77 -2.56 3.51
N GLY A 149 6.63 -1.63 4.46
CA GLY A 149 6.93 -0.21 4.26
C GLY A 149 8.39 0.03 3.88
N LEU A 150 9.32 -0.58 4.61
CA LEU A 150 10.75 -0.50 4.32
C LEU A 150 11.11 -1.12 2.96
N ALA A 151 10.60 -2.32 2.69
CA ALA A 151 10.90 -3.02 1.44
C ALA A 151 10.35 -2.25 0.22
N SER A 152 9.15 -1.65 0.34
CA SER A 152 8.58 -0.80 -0.71
C SER A 152 9.42 0.46 -0.96
N TYR A 153 9.91 1.12 0.10
CA TYR A 153 10.83 2.24 -0.02
C TYR A 153 12.09 1.88 -0.82
N LEU A 154 12.72 0.73 -0.50
CA LEU A 154 13.92 0.25 -1.19
C LEU A 154 13.65 -0.12 -2.66
N LEU A 155 12.47 -0.66 -2.95
CA LEU A 155 12.06 -1.07 -4.29
C LEU A 155 11.62 0.10 -5.17
N ILE A 156 10.84 1.05 -4.65
CA ILE A 156 10.44 2.27 -5.39
C ILE A 156 11.68 3.11 -5.70
N GLY A 157 12.57 3.26 -4.72
CA GLY A 157 13.85 3.97 -4.86
C GLY A 157 14.99 3.12 -5.42
N PHE A 158 14.72 2.00 -6.08
CA PHE A 158 15.77 1.10 -6.57
C PHE A 158 16.77 1.82 -7.48
N TRP A 159 16.30 2.64 -8.39
CA TRP A 159 17.11 3.53 -9.23
C TRP A 159 17.38 4.88 -8.52
N GLN A 160 17.96 4.83 -7.32
CA GLN A 160 18.20 5.99 -6.45
C GLN A 160 19.02 7.12 -7.09
N HIS A 161 19.75 6.85 -8.19
CA HIS A 161 20.46 7.85 -8.97
C HIS A 161 19.52 8.77 -9.75
N LYS A 162 18.25 8.35 -9.97
CA LYS A 162 17.20 9.20 -10.54
C LYS A 162 16.56 10.02 -9.42
N PRO A 163 16.62 11.37 -9.46
CA PRO A 163 16.03 12.22 -8.41
C PRO A 163 14.53 11.99 -8.23
N SER A 164 13.81 11.69 -9.33
CA SER A 164 12.38 11.37 -9.30
C SER A 164 12.10 10.11 -8.46
N ALA A 165 12.86 9.03 -8.67
CA ALA A 165 12.70 7.78 -7.94
C ALA A 165 13.04 7.95 -6.44
N ALA A 166 14.11 8.71 -6.11
CA ALA A 166 14.46 9.01 -4.74
C ALA A 166 13.39 9.84 -4.02
N THR A 167 12.78 10.81 -4.72
CA THR A 167 11.69 11.62 -4.18
C THR A 167 10.41 10.82 -4.01
N ALA A 168 10.06 9.98 -4.98
CA ALA A 168 8.91 9.08 -4.93
C ALA A 168 9.01 8.09 -3.75
N ALA A 169 10.19 7.50 -3.53
CA ALA A 169 10.43 6.59 -2.41
C ALA A 169 10.25 7.30 -1.06
N LYS A 170 10.83 8.50 -0.88
CA LYS A 170 10.65 9.31 0.33
C LYS A 170 9.18 9.67 0.56
N LYS A 171 8.46 10.10 -0.48
CA LYS A 171 7.04 10.42 -0.39
C LYS A 171 6.22 9.19 0.03
N ALA A 172 6.44 8.04 -0.62
CA ALA A 172 5.77 6.80 -0.27
C ALA A 172 6.02 6.40 1.19
N PHE A 173 7.28 6.48 1.65
CA PHE A 173 7.64 6.16 3.03
C PHE A 173 6.96 7.10 4.05
N LEU A 174 7.05 8.42 3.83
CA LEU A 174 6.50 9.41 4.77
C LEU A 174 4.97 9.36 4.84
N VAL A 175 4.28 9.25 3.70
CA VAL A 175 2.81 9.18 3.67
C VAL A 175 2.32 7.91 4.36
N ASN A 176 2.98 6.76 4.09
CA ASN A 176 2.65 5.52 4.78
C ASN A 176 2.90 5.59 6.28
N ARG A 177 3.95 6.30 6.73
CA ARG A 177 4.26 6.48 8.15
C ARG A 177 3.12 7.15 8.92
N VAL A 178 2.38 8.05 8.28
CA VAL A 178 1.17 8.64 8.90
C VAL A 178 0.12 7.55 9.20
N GLY A 179 -0.09 6.63 8.25
CA GLY A 179 -0.95 5.46 8.47
C GLY A 179 -0.41 4.54 9.57
N ASP A 180 0.90 4.27 9.56
CA ASP A 180 1.58 3.39 10.53
C ASP A 180 1.44 3.93 11.97
N MET A 181 1.44 5.27 12.15
CA MET A 181 1.11 5.90 13.44
C MET A 181 -0.32 5.56 13.88
N GLY A 182 -1.29 5.51 12.94
CA GLY A 182 -2.65 5.06 13.23
C GLY A 182 -2.67 3.65 13.81
N LEU A 183 -1.94 2.71 13.19
CA LEU A 183 -1.85 1.32 13.69
C LEU A 183 -1.20 1.26 15.07
N SER A 184 -0.12 2.02 15.30
CA SER A 184 0.52 2.10 16.62
C SER A 184 -0.45 2.59 17.70
N ILE A 185 -1.23 3.63 17.42
CA ILE A 185 -2.23 4.17 18.35
C ILE A 185 -3.36 3.14 18.56
N ALA A 186 -3.80 2.44 17.51
CA ALA A 186 -4.80 1.38 17.64
C ALA A 186 -4.33 0.27 18.58
N ILE A 187 -3.07 -0.19 18.44
CA ILE A 187 -2.49 -1.22 19.33
C ILE A 187 -2.43 -0.72 20.78
N MET A 188 -2.04 0.54 21.02
CA MET A 188 -2.02 1.12 22.37
C MET A 188 -3.43 1.22 22.97
N LEU A 189 -4.42 1.61 22.15
CA LEU A 189 -5.83 1.65 22.58
C LEU A 189 -6.36 0.24 22.88
N MET A 190 -6.01 -0.76 22.06
CA MET A 190 -6.36 -2.16 22.31
C MET A 190 -5.77 -2.63 23.64
N PHE A 191 -4.48 -2.41 23.86
CA PHE A 191 -3.83 -2.81 25.09
C PHE A 191 -4.43 -2.14 26.33
N THR A 192 -4.70 -0.83 26.28
CA THR A 192 -5.32 -0.12 27.41
C THR A 192 -6.79 -0.49 27.63
N THR A 193 -7.46 -1.05 26.64
CA THR A 193 -8.87 -1.44 26.71
C THR A 193 -9.04 -2.90 27.11
N PHE A 194 -8.25 -3.80 26.53
CA PHE A 194 -8.39 -5.25 26.66
C PHE A 194 -7.27 -5.90 27.50
N GLY A 195 -6.17 -5.18 27.76
CA GLY A 195 -4.97 -5.73 28.42
C GLY A 195 -4.14 -6.66 27.52
N THR A 196 -4.52 -6.80 26.25
CA THR A 196 -3.88 -7.69 25.28
C THR A 196 -3.95 -7.08 23.87
N PHE A 197 -3.17 -7.62 22.96
CA PHE A 197 -3.23 -7.33 21.52
C PHE A 197 -3.24 -8.63 20.68
N ALA A 198 -3.46 -9.80 21.29
CA ALA A 198 -3.71 -11.06 20.59
C ALA A 198 -5.06 -11.01 19.87
N PHE A 199 -5.13 -11.53 18.65
CA PHE A 199 -6.36 -11.45 17.85
C PHE A 199 -7.54 -12.13 18.54
N GLY A 200 -7.37 -13.35 19.04
CA GLY A 200 -8.44 -14.10 19.70
C GLY A 200 -9.07 -13.30 20.85
N ASP A 201 -8.24 -12.89 21.81
CA ASP A 201 -8.70 -12.17 23.01
C ASP A 201 -9.37 -10.84 22.70
N VAL A 202 -8.76 -10.05 21.75
CA VAL A 202 -9.30 -8.73 21.36
C VAL A 202 -10.65 -8.89 20.68
N LEU A 203 -10.78 -9.85 19.74
CA LEU A 203 -12.02 -10.01 18.97
C LEU A 203 -13.17 -10.60 19.81
N GLU A 204 -12.87 -11.49 20.75
CA GLU A 204 -13.87 -12.02 21.71
C GLU A 204 -14.37 -10.94 22.66
N ALA A 205 -13.50 -10.05 23.14
CA ALA A 205 -13.85 -9.02 24.12
C ALA A 205 -14.63 -7.82 23.53
N THR A 206 -14.87 -7.78 22.22
CA THR A 206 -15.60 -6.65 21.60
C THR A 206 -17.02 -6.51 22.10
N GLY A 207 -17.73 -7.62 22.40
CA GLY A 207 -19.13 -7.60 22.86
C GLY A 207 -19.36 -6.89 24.20
N ASP A 208 -18.35 -6.87 25.06
CA ASP A 208 -18.42 -6.28 26.41
C ASP A 208 -17.80 -4.86 26.46
N THR A 209 -17.38 -4.33 25.32
CA THR A 209 -16.66 -3.05 25.25
C THR A 209 -17.56 -1.93 24.71
N SER A 210 -17.39 -0.72 25.25
CA SER A 210 -18.17 0.45 24.83
C SER A 210 -17.90 0.80 23.36
N GLU A 211 -18.96 1.09 22.61
CA GLU A 211 -18.92 1.47 21.19
C GLU A 211 -17.94 2.61 20.91
N GLY A 212 -17.87 3.63 21.77
CA GLY A 212 -16.94 4.76 21.58
C GLY A 212 -15.46 4.36 21.58
N LYS A 213 -15.06 3.37 22.41
CA LYS A 213 -13.70 2.85 22.41
C LYS A 213 -13.42 2.04 21.14
N LEU A 214 -14.36 1.21 20.73
CA LEU A 214 -14.27 0.41 19.50
C LEU A 214 -14.23 1.32 18.27
N THR A 215 -15.03 2.39 18.23
CA THR A 215 -15.00 3.41 17.18
C THR A 215 -13.62 4.07 17.09
N ALA A 216 -13.02 4.44 18.22
CA ALA A 216 -11.67 5.03 18.23
C ALA A 216 -10.63 4.06 17.69
N ILE A 217 -10.65 2.80 18.12
CA ILE A 217 -9.76 1.74 17.62
C ILE A 217 -10.00 1.54 16.11
N GLY A 218 -11.25 1.41 15.67
CA GLY A 218 -11.62 1.20 14.27
C GLY A 218 -11.16 2.34 13.36
N LEU A 219 -11.31 3.60 13.79
CA LEU A 219 -10.82 4.76 13.03
C LEU A 219 -9.29 4.80 12.92
N MET A 220 -8.57 4.37 13.95
CA MET A 220 -7.10 4.27 13.91
C MET A 220 -6.63 3.12 12.99
N LEU A 221 -7.34 1.98 13.01
CA LEU A 221 -7.12 0.89 12.03
C LEU A 221 -7.42 1.33 10.60
N LEU A 222 -8.47 2.12 10.39
CA LEU A 222 -8.78 2.71 9.08
C LEU A 222 -7.68 3.66 8.62
N LEU A 223 -7.14 4.51 9.50
CA LEU A 223 -6.02 5.39 9.16
C LEU A 223 -4.80 4.58 8.68
N ALA A 224 -4.51 3.46 9.34
CA ALA A 224 -3.48 2.52 8.91
C ALA A 224 -3.79 1.95 7.50
N ALA A 225 -5.02 1.50 7.29
CA ALA A 225 -5.46 0.99 6.01
C ALA A 225 -5.37 2.06 4.90
N CYS A 226 -5.71 3.33 5.19
CA CYS A 226 -5.58 4.43 4.24
C CYS A 226 -4.13 4.61 3.76
N GLY A 227 -3.15 4.43 4.63
CA GLY A 227 -1.73 4.49 4.26
C GLY A 227 -1.37 3.43 3.24
N LYS A 228 -1.39 2.15 3.64
CA LYS A 228 -0.94 1.03 2.79
C LYS A 228 -1.81 0.80 1.57
N SER A 229 -3.13 0.96 1.70
CA SER A 229 -4.09 0.73 0.61
C SER A 229 -4.36 1.97 -0.24
N ALA A 230 -3.59 3.03 -0.06
CA ALA A 230 -3.68 4.27 -0.82
C ALA A 230 -5.12 4.82 -0.90
N GLN A 231 -5.80 4.88 0.24
CA GLN A 231 -7.12 5.46 0.35
C GLN A 231 -7.04 6.95 0.71
N VAL A 232 -8.05 7.70 0.33
CA VAL A 232 -8.17 9.11 0.73
C VAL A 232 -8.15 9.20 2.27
N PRO A 233 -7.35 10.13 2.86
CA PRO A 233 -6.55 11.19 2.23
C PRO A 233 -5.07 10.83 1.96
N LEU A 234 -4.65 9.57 2.15
CA LEU A 234 -3.25 9.15 2.07
C LEU A 234 -2.87 8.48 0.73
N GLN A 235 -3.62 8.73 -0.35
CA GLN A 235 -3.44 8.06 -1.65
C GLN A 235 -2.30 8.61 -2.52
N SER A 236 -1.75 9.77 -2.19
CA SER A 236 -0.89 10.56 -3.09
C SER A 236 0.44 9.89 -3.49
N TRP A 237 0.91 8.92 -2.71
CA TRP A 237 2.17 8.22 -2.98
C TRP A 237 2.06 7.20 -4.12
N LEU A 238 0.83 6.70 -4.39
CA LEU A 238 0.62 5.55 -5.27
C LEU A 238 1.01 5.84 -6.73
N GLY A 239 0.66 7.03 -7.24
CA GLY A 239 1.03 7.46 -8.58
C GLY A 239 2.53 7.65 -8.79
N ASP A 240 3.23 8.14 -7.76
CA ASP A 240 4.67 8.35 -7.81
C ASP A 240 5.47 7.06 -7.61
N ALA A 241 4.90 6.04 -6.96
CA ALA A 241 5.50 4.71 -6.84
C ALA A 241 5.80 4.06 -8.20
N MET A 242 5.24 4.60 -9.29
CA MET A 242 5.52 4.17 -10.67
C MET A 242 6.95 4.48 -11.15
N GLU A 243 7.74 5.25 -10.42
CA GLU A 243 9.15 5.50 -10.70
C GLU A 243 10.04 4.25 -10.48
N GLY A 244 9.58 3.29 -9.71
CA GLY A 244 10.25 1.99 -9.53
C GLY A 244 10.13 1.07 -10.76
N PRO A 245 10.96 -0.01 -10.82
CA PRO A 245 10.86 -1.02 -11.87
C PRO A 245 9.46 -1.63 -11.97
N THR A 246 8.99 -1.98 -13.16
CA THR A 246 7.61 -2.45 -13.38
C THR A 246 7.24 -3.71 -12.59
N PRO A 247 8.13 -4.71 -12.37
CA PRO A 247 7.82 -5.84 -11.48
C PRO A 247 7.49 -5.41 -10.05
N VAL A 248 8.09 -4.34 -9.55
CA VAL A 248 7.76 -3.74 -8.25
C VAL A 248 6.34 -3.19 -8.25
N SER A 249 5.97 -2.47 -9.33
CA SER A 249 4.61 -1.97 -9.49
C SER A 249 3.61 -3.14 -9.50
N ALA A 250 3.88 -4.23 -10.21
CA ALA A 250 3.05 -5.43 -10.20
C ALA A 250 2.91 -6.01 -8.79
N LEU A 251 4.01 -6.14 -8.04
CA LEU A 251 4.01 -6.71 -6.70
C LEU A 251 3.21 -5.86 -5.70
N ILE A 252 3.53 -4.56 -5.62
CA ILE A 252 2.88 -3.62 -4.70
C ILE A 252 1.37 -3.52 -4.96
N HIS A 253 0.96 -3.44 -6.24
CA HIS A 253 -0.40 -3.07 -6.64
C HIS A 253 -1.35 -4.24 -6.85
N ALA A 254 -0.84 -5.48 -7.02
CA ALA A 254 -1.70 -6.61 -7.33
C ALA A 254 -2.03 -7.47 -6.10
N ALA A 255 -1.02 -7.94 -5.36
CA ALA A 255 -1.20 -9.03 -4.41
C ALA A 255 -0.67 -8.74 -3.00
N THR A 256 -0.07 -7.55 -2.75
CA THR A 256 0.67 -7.35 -1.51
C THR A 256 0.31 -6.04 -0.80
N MET A 257 1.16 -5.01 -0.87
CA MET A 257 1.06 -3.83 0.01
C MET A 257 -0.32 -3.16 0.03
N VAL A 258 -0.92 -2.92 -1.14
CA VAL A 258 -2.22 -2.24 -1.22
C VAL A 258 -3.39 -3.11 -0.74
N THR A 259 -3.19 -4.42 -0.61
CA THR A 259 -4.19 -5.35 -0.08
C THR A 259 -4.15 -5.47 1.44
N ALA A 260 -3.06 -5.01 2.08
CA ALA A 260 -2.86 -5.11 3.52
C ALA A 260 -3.94 -4.38 4.33
N GLY A 261 -4.42 -3.22 3.87
CA GLY A 261 -5.50 -2.51 4.56
C GLY A 261 -6.85 -3.21 4.46
N VAL A 262 -7.14 -3.87 3.33
CA VAL A 262 -8.34 -4.70 3.19
C VAL A 262 -8.27 -5.89 4.15
N TYR A 263 -7.11 -6.56 4.21
CA TYR A 263 -6.85 -7.63 5.18
C TYR A 263 -7.08 -7.15 6.62
N LEU A 264 -6.49 -6.01 6.99
CA LEU A 264 -6.58 -5.45 8.34
C LEU A 264 -8.04 -5.19 8.76
N ILE A 265 -8.85 -4.59 7.87
CA ILE A 265 -10.26 -4.30 8.16
C ILE A 265 -11.05 -5.60 8.31
N VAL A 266 -10.89 -6.55 7.38
CA VAL A 266 -11.62 -7.82 7.43
C VAL A 266 -11.17 -8.67 8.62
N ARG A 267 -9.86 -8.73 8.94
CA ARG A 267 -9.31 -9.42 10.13
C ARG A 267 -9.85 -8.82 11.42
N SER A 268 -10.06 -7.53 11.45
CA SER A 268 -10.62 -6.80 12.60
C SER A 268 -12.15 -6.66 12.53
N GLY A 269 -12.83 -7.51 11.77
CA GLY A 269 -14.26 -7.40 11.47
C GLY A 269 -15.14 -7.30 12.71
N ALA A 270 -14.85 -8.03 13.78
CA ALA A 270 -15.61 -7.95 15.04
C ALA A 270 -15.58 -6.53 15.65
N ILE A 271 -14.44 -5.82 15.58
CA ILE A 271 -14.32 -4.43 16.06
C ILE A 271 -15.23 -3.52 15.22
N PHE A 272 -15.19 -3.63 13.89
CA PHE A 272 -15.98 -2.80 13.00
C PHE A 272 -17.48 -3.11 13.09
N ASN A 273 -17.86 -4.39 13.26
CA ASN A 273 -19.25 -4.79 13.41
C ASN A 273 -19.87 -4.23 14.71
N ALA A 274 -19.05 -4.05 15.76
CA ALA A 274 -19.46 -3.45 17.03
C ALA A 274 -19.24 -1.92 17.07
N ALA A 275 -18.79 -1.29 15.99
CA ALA A 275 -18.56 0.16 15.85
C ALA A 275 -19.15 0.69 14.53
N PRO A 276 -20.48 0.83 14.42
CA PRO A 276 -21.16 1.25 13.18
C PRO A 276 -20.65 2.55 12.58
N ASP A 277 -20.29 3.53 13.40
CA ASP A 277 -19.74 4.81 12.94
C ASP A 277 -18.38 4.61 12.22
N ALA A 278 -17.49 3.81 12.79
CA ALA A 278 -16.21 3.50 12.15
C ALA A 278 -16.42 2.72 10.84
N GLN A 279 -17.35 1.78 10.83
CA GLN A 279 -17.72 0.99 9.66
C GLN A 279 -18.26 1.87 8.53
N LEU A 280 -19.11 2.85 8.85
CA LEU A 280 -19.61 3.84 7.90
C LEU A 280 -18.47 4.67 7.29
N VAL A 281 -17.52 5.13 8.12
CA VAL A 281 -16.37 5.90 7.62
C VAL A 281 -15.51 5.06 6.67
N VAL A 282 -15.28 3.76 6.96
CA VAL A 282 -14.61 2.83 6.04
C VAL A 282 -15.30 2.81 4.68
N THR A 283 -16.63 2.66 4.69
CA THR A 283 -17.44 2.59 3.47
C THR A 283 -17.35 3.88 2.65
N ILE A 284 -17.44 5.05 3.31
CA ILE A 284 -17.34 6.37 2.67
C ILE A 284 -15.94 6.56 2.06
N VAL A 285 -14.88 6.25 2.80
CA VAL A 285 -13.50 6.36 2.33
C VAL A 285 -13.28 5.48 1.09
N GLY A 286 -13.79 4.23 1.10
CA GLY A 286 -13.75 3.33 -0.05
C GLY A 286 -14.47 3.92 -1.27
N ALA A 287 -15.69 4.41 -1.09
CA ALA A 287 -16.51 5.01 -2.16
C ALA A 287 -15.85 6.26 -2.78
N VAL A 288 -15.33 7.16 -1.95
CA VAL A 288 -14.62 8.37 -2.42
C VAL A 288 -13.35 7.99 -3.17
N THR A 289 -12.56 7.07 -2.65
CA THR A 289 -11.30 6.64 -3.28
C THR A 289 -11.56 5.93 -4.59
N LEU A 290 -12.61 5.12 -4.68
CA LEU A 290 -13.06 4.46 -5.90
C LEU A 290 -13.24 5.48 -7.04
N LEU A 291 -14.01 6.54 -6.80
CA LEU A 291 -14.26 7.60 -7.79
C LEU A 291 -13.00 8.42 -8.07
N PHE A 292 -12.24 8.77 -7.03
CA PHE A 292 -10.99 9.50 -7.17
C PHE A 292 -10.02 8.79 -8.13
N GLY A 293 -9.74 7.51 -7.86
CA GLY A 293 -8.85 6.70 -8.67
C GLY A 293 -9.34 6.52 -10.12
N ALA A 294 -10.66 6.32 -10.30
CA ALA A 294 -11.27 6.19 -11.61
C ALA A 294 -11.13 7.48 -12.45
N ILE A 295 -11.40 8.65 -11.85
CA ILE A 295 -11.29 9.96 -12.52
C ILE A 295 -9.82 10.26 -12.89
N VAL A 296 -8.88 10.00 -11.99
CA VAL A 296 -7.44 10.18 -12.24
C VAL A 296 -6.97 9.25 -13.37
N GLY A 297 -7.39 7.98 -13.36
CA GLY A 297 -7.07 6.99 -14.39
C GLY A 297 -7.49 7.43 -15.80
N CYS A 298 -8.60 8.17 -15.94
CA CYS A 298 -9.05 8.72 -17.22
C CYS A 298 -8.10 9.75 -17.83
N ALA A 299 -7.32 10.44 -17.00
CA ALA A 299 -6.56 11.61 -17.43
C ALA A 299 -5.05 11.38 -17.61
N LYS A 300 -4.51 10.29 -17.03
CA LYS A 300 -3.08 9.97 -17.14
C LYS A 300 -2.76 9.41 -18.52
N ASP A 301 -1.71 9.92 -19.14
CA ASP A 301 -1.19 9.45 -20.44
C ASP A 301 -0.06 8.42 -20.27
N ASP A 302 0.60 8.38 -19.11
CA ASP A 302 1.54 7.33 -18.69
C ASP A 302 0.78 6.03 -18.38
N ILE A 303 1.16 4.92 -19.05
CA ILE A 303 0.49 3.60 -18.92
C ILE A 303 0.54 3.09 -17.47
N LYS A 304 1.67 3.24 -16.78
CA LYS A 304 1.82 2.81 -15.38
C LYS A 304 0.96 3.66 -14.44
N LYS A 305 0.97 5.00 -14.63
CA LYS A 305 0.16 5.91 -13.81
C LYS A 305 -1.34 5.73 -14.04
N ALA A 306 -1.77 5.41 -15.26
CA ALA A 306 -3.16 5.03 -15.54
C ALA A 306 -3.55 3.74 -14.81
N LEU A 307 -2.68 2.73 -14.81
CA LEU A 307 -2.87 1.49 -14.04
C LEU A 307 -2.82 1.71 -12.53
N ALA A 308 -2.03 2.66 -12.02
CA ALA A 308 -2.03 3.05 -10.61
C ALA A 308 -3.36 3.69 -10.19
N GLY A 309 -3.92 4.61 -11.00
CA GLY A 309 -5.26 5.15 -10.79
C GLY A 309 -6.33 4.04 -10.79
N SER A 310 -6.19 3.09 -11.69
CA SER A 310 -7.03 1.89 -11.72
C SER A 310 -6.89 1.03 -10.44
N THR A 311 -5.68 0.88 -9.88
CA THR A 311 -5.49 0.17 -8.60
C THR A 311 -6.21 0.89 -7.47
N MET A 312 -6.04 2.20 -7.36
CA MET A 312 -6.71 3.03 -6.36
C MET A 312 -8.23 2.84 -6.42
N SER A 313 -8.80 2.85 -7.62
CA SER A 313 -10.23 2.61 -7.83
C SER A 313 -10.67 1.22 -7.39
N GLN A 314 -9.95 0.14 -7.76
CA GLN A 314 -10.31 -1.23 -7.42
C GLN A 314 -10.15 -1.53 -5.92
N ILE A 315 -9.09 -1.03 -5.29
CA ILE A 315 -8.96 -1.12 -3.82
C ILE A 315 -10.06 -0.31 -3.13
N GLY A 316 -10.48 0.82 -3.69
CA GLY A 316 -11.66 1.55 -3.23
C GLY A 316 -12.93 0.69 -3.21
N TYR A 317 -13.17 -0.15 -4.25
CA TYR A 317 -14.24 -1.15 -4.24
C TYR A 317 -14.12 -2.14 -3.08
N MET A 318 -12.89 -2.64 -2.83
CA MET A 318 -12.66 -3.63 -1.78
C MET A 318 -12.84 -3.02 -0.38
N ILE A 319 -12.36 -1.80 -0.16
CA ILE A 319 -12.55 -1.08 1.11
C ILE A 319 -14.04 -0.72 1.32
N LEU A 320 -14.75 -0.29 0.26
CA LEU A 320 -16.19 -0.08 0.31
C LEU A 320 -16.89 -1.38 0.74
N ALA A 321 -16.58 -2.50 0.09
CA ALA A 321 -17.16 -3.80 0.41
C ALA A 321 -16.81 -4.25 1.85
N ALA A 322 -15.57 -4.08 2.28
CA ALA A 322 -15.16 -4.36 3.66
C ALA A 322 -15.91 -3.47 4.68
N GLY A 323 -16.20 -2.21 4.33
CA GLY A 323 -17.03 -1.33 5.15
C GLY A 323 -18.50 -1.72 5.25
N LEU A 324 -19.01 -2.58 4.35
CA LEU A 324 -20.38 -3.11 4.45
C LEU A 324 -20.54 -4.19 5.54
N GLY A 325 -19.44 -4.60 6.19
CA GLY A 325 -19.47 -5.65 7.20
C GLY A 325 -19.66 -7.06 6.62
N PRO A 326 -20.35 -7.97 7.34
CA PRO A 326 -20.56 -9.36 6.91
C PRO A 326 -21.23 -9.51 5.53
N ILE A 327 -21.99 -8.52 5.08
CA ILE A 327 -22.59 -8.50 3.74
C ILE A 327 -21.51 -8.42 2.64
N GLY A 328 -20.39 -7.74 2.93
CA GLY A 328 -19.37 -7.40 1.95
C GLY A 328 -18.01 -8.06 2.11
N TYR A 329 -17.65 -8.59 3.30
CA TYR A 329 -16.30 -9.11 3.58
C TYR A 329 -15.83 -10.16 2.59
N VAL A 330 -16.64 -11.17 2.33
CA VAL A 330 -16.30 -12.26 1.41
C VAL A 330 -16.05 -11.73 0.00
N PHE A 331 -16.89 -10.79 -0.46
CA PHE A 331 -16.79 -10.24 -1.80
C PHE A 331 -15.60 -9.27 -1.94
N ALA A 332 -15.23 -8.55 -0.85
CA ALA A 332 -14.01 -7.77 -0.81
C ALA A 332 -12.77 -8.66 -1.05
N ILE A 333 -12.67 -9.79 -0.34
CA ILE A 333 -11.56 -10.73 -0.47
C ILE A 333 -11.60 -11.48 -1.81
N MET A 334 -12.78 -11.89 -2.29
CA MET A 334 -12.93 -12.51 -3.60
C MET A 334 -12.44 -11.59 -4.72
N HIS A 335 -12.82 -10.31 -4.66
CA HIS A 335 -12.35 -9.34 -5.64
C HIS A 335 -10.86 -9.07 -5.51
N LEU A 336 -10.31 -9.09 -4.29
CA LEU A 336 -8.88 -8.97 -4.03
C LEU A 336 -8.08 -10.09 -4.70
N VAL A 337 -8.53 -11.34 -4.60
CA VAL A 337 -7.84 -12.48 -5.23
C VAL A 337 -7.91 -12.40 -6.76
N THR A 338 -9.10 -12.15 -7.32
CA THR A 338 -9.24 -11.98 -8.78
C THR A 338 -8.45 -10.78 -9.31
N HIS A 339 -8.45 -9.67 -8.57
CA HIS A 339 -7.65 -8.48 -8.84
C HIS A 339 -6.16 -8.81 -8.87
N GLY A 340 -5.68 -9.64 -7.95
CA GLY A 340 -4.29 -10.09 -7.93
C GLY A 340 -3.83 -10.67 -9.26
N PHE A 341 -4.66 -11.48 -9.91
CA PHE A 341 -4.33 -12.06 -11.21
C PHE A 341 -4.34 -11.02 -12.34
N PHE A 342 -5.47 -10.36 -12.56
CA PHE A 342 -5.56 -9.46 -13.71
C PHE A 342 -4.71 -8.20 -13.54
N LYS A 343 -4.50 -7.74 -12.32
CA LYS A 343 -3.70 -6.54 -12.08
C LYS A 343 -2.21 -6.79 -12.25
N ALA A 344 -1.69 -7.91 -11.72
CA ALA A 344 -0.33 -8.32 -11.99
C ALA A 344 -0.10 -8.49 -13.50
N GLY A 345 -1.01 -9.18 -14.19
CA GLY A 345 -0.95 -9.36 -15.64
C GLY A 345 -0.92 -8.04 -16.41
N LEU A 346 -1.75 -7.06 -16.03
CA LEU A 346 -1.77 -5.73 -16.64
C LEU A 346 -0.46 -4.95 -16.42
N PHE A 347 0.09 -4.96 -15.20
CA PHE A 347 1.37 -4.30 -14.94
C PHE A 347 2.54 -4.99 -15.64
N LEU A 348 2.62 -6.32 -15.60
CA LEU A 348 3.66 -7.05 -16.30
C LEU A 348 3.54 -6.86 -17.83
N GLY A 349 2.31 -6.81 -18.36
CA GLY A 349 2.06 -6.49 -19.75
C GLY A 349 2.47 -5.06 -20.12
N ALA A 350 2.23 -4.08 -19.25
CA ALA A 350 2.74 -2.72 -19.44
C ALA A 350 4.28 -2.68 -19.42
N GLY A 351 4.92 -3.46 -18.54
CA GLY A 351 6.37 -3.62 -18.52
C GLY A 351 6.92 -4.26 -19.78
N SER A 352 6.21 -5.26 -20.35
CA SER A 352 6.55 -5.85 -21.64
C SER A 352 6.47 -4.83 -22.78
N VAL A 353 5.40 -4.01 -22.81
CA VAL A 353 5.27 -2.91 -23.79
C VAL A 353 6.42 -1.93 -23.66
N MET A 354 6.75 -1.48 -22.46
CA MET A 354 7.87 -0.55 -22.22
C MET A 354 9.20 -1.15 -22.66
N HIS A 355 9.44 -2.43 -22.34
CA HIS A 355 10.66 -3.15 -22.76
C HIS A 355 10.83 -3.17 -24.29
N GLY A 356 9.73 -3.38 -25.03
CA GLY A 356 9.74 -3.32 -26.49
C GLY A 356 9.78 -1.91 -27.09
N MET A 357 9.55 -0.86 -26.28
CA MET A 357 9.44 0.54 -26.72
C MET A 357 10.52 1.45 -26.12
N ASN A 358 11.71 0.91 -25.80
CA ASN A 358 12.85 1.65 -25.25
C ASN A 358 12.49 2.44 -23.99
N ASP A 359 11.79 1.79 -23.03
CA ASP A 359 11.33 2.36 -21.76
C ASP A 359 10.34 3.56 -21.88
N GLU A 360 9.75 3.82 -23.07
CA GLU A 360 8.71 4.82 -23.21
C GLU A 360 7.47 4.44 -22.38
N VAL A 361 6.91 5.41 -21.68
CA VAL A 361 5.72 5.23 -20.81
C VAL A 361 4.47 5.92 -21.35
N ASP A 362 4.63 6.90 -22.25
CA ASP A 362 3.52 7.71 -22.77
C ASP A 362 2.75 6.93 -23.85
N MET A 363 1.49 6.56 -23.52
CA MET A 363 0.60 5.86 -24.46
C MET A 363 0.31 6.67 -25.74
N ARG A 364 0.50 7.99 -25.74
CA ARG A 364 0.34 8.82 -26.92
C ARG A 364 1.39 8.55 -27.98
N LYS A 365 2.54 8.01 -27.57
CA LYS A 365 3.64 7.60 -28.46
C LYS A 365 3.59 6.11 -28.83
N PHE A 366 2.55 5.38 -28.42
CA PHE A 366 2.34 3.98 -28.80
C PHE A 366 1.48 3.86 -30.07
N GLY A 367 0.74 2.80 -30.18
CA GLY A 367 -0.19 2.50 -31.27
C GLY A 367 0.29 1.38 -32.18
N GLY A 368 -0.66 0.55 -32.63
CA GLY A 368 -0.40 -0.55 -33.56
C GLY A 368 0.43 -1.72 -33.01
N LEU A 369 0.71 -1.79 -31.70
CA LEU A 369 1.63 -2.77 -31.10
C LEU A 369 1.12 -4.22 -31.16
N ARG A 370 -0.18 -4.46 -31.36
CA ARG A 370 -0.77 -5.81 -31.40
C ARG A 370 -0.11 -6.77 -32.40
N LYS A 371 0.46 -6.25 -33.49
CA LYS A 371 1.11 -7.04 -34.55
C LYS A 371 2.54 -7.44 -34.17
N TYR A 372 3.19 -6.68 -33.31
CA TYR A 372 4.59 -6.84 -32.92
C TYR A 372 4.73 -7.60 -31.61
N MET A 373 3.72 -7.53 -30.76
CA MET A 373 3.69 -8.11 -29.40
C MET A 373 2.39 -8.91 -29.19
N PRO A 374 2.16 -10.01 -29.93
CA PRO A 374 0.88 -10.72 -29.91
C PRO A 374 0.57 -11.38 -28.56
N VAL A 375 1.57 -11.95 -27.88
CA VAL A 375 1.37 -12.59 -26.55
C VAL A 375 1.04 -11.52 -25.52
N THR A 376 1.81 -10.43 -25.49
CA THR A 376 1.55 -9.28 -24.62
C THR A 376 0.16 -8.68 -24.89
N PHE A 377 -0.24 -8.52 -26.16
CA PHE A 377 -1.58 -8.04 -26.52
C PHE A 377 -2.70 -8.92 -25.99
N VAL A 378 -2.59 -10.24 -26.15
CA VAL A 378 -3.64 -11.18 -25.72
C VAL A 378 -3.73 -11.22 -24.20
N THR A 379 -2.59 -11.36 -23.49
CA THR A 379 -2.56 -11.43 -22.03
C THR A 379 -3.02 -10.13 -21.37
N PHE A 380 -2.58 -8.98 -21.88
CA PHE A 380 -3.06 -7.67 -21.43
C PHE A 380 -4.56 -7.48 -21.75
N GLY A 381 -5.01 -7.92 -22.92
CA GLY A 381 -6.41 -7.88 -23.34
C GLY A 381 -7.32 -8.70 -22.43
N LEU A 382 -6.90 -9.90 -22.02
CA LEU A 382 -7.65 -10.72 -21.07
C LEU A 382 -7.73 -10.05 -19.68
N GLY A 383 -6.63 -9.48 -19.20
CA GLY A 383 -6.62 -8.67 -17.97
C GLY A 383 -7.53 -7.43 -18.07
N TYR A 384 -7.51 -6.75 -19.21
CA TYR A 384 -8.39 -5.61 -19.51
C TYR A 384 -9.87 -6.03 -19.46
N LEU A 385 -10.24 -7.12 -20.14
CA LEU A 385 -11.62 -7.60 -20.12
C LEU A 385 -12.05 -8.03 -18.72
N ALA A 386 -11.15 -8.65 -17.95
CA ALA A 386 -11.42 -9.03 -16.57
C ALA A 386 -11.70 -7.80 -15.68
N ILE A 387 -10.85 -6.78 -15.71
CA ILE A 387 -10.99 -5.61 -14.83
C ILE A 387 -12.25 -4.77 -15.13
N ILE A 388 -12.67 -4.67 -16.40
CA ILE A 388 -13.91 -3.97 -16.75
C ILE A 388 -15.16 -4.74 -16.34
N GLY A 389 -15.05 -6.04 -15.98
CA GLY A 389 -16.18 -6.89 -15.62
C GLY A 389 -16.89 -7.48 -16.83
N PHE A 390 -16.13 -7.87 -17.88
CA PHE A 390 -16.71 -8.52 -19.04
C PHE A 390 -17.29 -9.89 -18.64
N PRO A 391 -18.53 -10.26 -19.08
CA PRO A 391 -19.20 -11.49 -18.70
C PRO A 391 -18.34 -12.74 -18.90
N GLY A 392 -18.33 -13.61 -17.90
CA GLY A 392 -17.60 -14.87 -17.92
C GLY A 392 -16.13 -14.79 -17.47
N LEU A 393 -15.58 -13.61 -17.23
CA LEU A 393 -14.22 -13.40 -16.73
C LEU A 393 -14.21 -13.10 -15.22
N SER A 394 -13.06 -13.26 -14.57
CA SER A 394 -12.94 -13.23 -13.11
C SER A 394 -13.52 -11.98 -12.45
N GLY A 395 -13.31 -10.80 -13.05
CA GLY A 395 -13.80 -9.54 -12.50
C GLY A 395 -15.32 -9.38 -12.55
N PHE A 396 -15.98 -9.99 -13.51
CA PHE A 396 -17.45 -10.05 -13.56
C PHE A 396 -18.04 -10.70 -12.30
N PHE A 397 -17.53 -11.88 -11.94
CA PHE A 397 -18.04 -12.63 -10.79
C PHE A 397 -17.76 -11.93 -9.44
N SER A 398 -16.68 -11.18 -9.33
CA SER A 398 -16.29 -10.56 -8.05
C SER A 398 -16.81 -9.14 -7.91
N LYS A 399 -16.67 -8.27 -8.93
CA LYS A 399 -17.05 -6.87 -8.86
C LYS A 399 -18.57 -6.67 -8.81
N ASP A 400 -19.33 -7.44 -9.60
CA ASP A 400 -20.78 -7.36 -9.60
C ASP A 400 -21.36 -7.74 -8.24
N LYS A 401 -20.74 -8.68 -7.53
CA LYS A 401 -21.11 -9.02 -6.15
C LYS A 401 -20.87 -7.89 -5.16
N ILE A 402 -19.82 -7.09 -5.32
CA ILE A 402 -19.62 -5.88 -4.50
C ILE A 402 -20.72 -4.86 -4.77
N ILE A 403 -21.09 -4.64 -6.04
CA ILE A 403 -22.17 -3.71 -6.40
C ILE A 403 -23.52 -4.19 -5.82
N GLU A 404 -23.79 -5.50 -5.93
CA GLU A 404 -24.97 -6.13 -5.34
C GLU A 404 -25.01 -5.94 -3.81
N ALA A 405 -23.88 -6.22 -3.12
CA ALA A 405 -23.74 -6.04 -1.68
C ALA A 405 -23.93 -4.56 -1.26
N ALA A 406 -23.47 -3.62 -2.06
CA ALA A 406 -23.65 -2.20 -1.79
C ALA A 406 -25.14 -1.81 -1.83
N PHE A 407 -25.93 -2.30 -2.78
CA PHE A 407 -27.37 -2.13 -2.80
C PHE A 407 -28.07 -2.89 -1.68
N ALA A 408 -27.55 -4.08 -1.30
CA ALA A 408 -28.12 -4.90 -0.23
C ALA A 408 -28.03 -4.28 1.16
N LYS A 409 -27.16 -3.28 1.36
CA LYS A 409 -27.14 -2.46 2.58
C LYS A 409 -28.52 -1.81 2.85
N GLY A 410 -29.30 -1.54 1.80
CA GLY A 410 -30.63 -0.98 1.89
C GLY A 410 -30.67 0.52 2.23
N GLY A 411 -31.86 1.07 2.32
CA GLY A 411 -32.08 2.48 2.64
C GLY A 411 -31.42 3.45 1.65
N THR A 412 -31.28 4.71 2.06
CA THR A 412 -30.62 5.75 1.24
C THR A 412 -29.12 5.45 1.03
N GLU A 413 -28.48 4.89 2.05
CA GLU A 413 -27.07 4.48 1.97
C GLU A 413 -26.83 3.48 0.84
N GLY A 414 -27.60 2.39 0.79
CA GLY A 414 -27.45 1.37 -0.23
C GLY A 414 -27.64 1.92 -1.66
N TRP A 415 -28.59 2.83 -1.84
CA TRP A 415 -28.79 3.48 -3.14
C TRP A 415 -27.61 4.38 -3.53
N ILE A 416 -27.04 5.16 -2.61
CA ILE A 416 -25.88 6.01 -2.87
C ILE A 416 -24.67 5.15 -3.19
N LEU A 417 -24.35 4.17 -2.34
CA LEU A 417 -23.16 3.33 -2.48
C LEU A 417 -23.22 2.47 -3.75
N GLY A 418 -24.36 1.83 -4.02
CA GLY A 418 -24.57 1.06 -5.24
C GLY A 418 -24.46 1.91 -6.51
N SER A 419 -25.01 3.14 -6.48
CA SER A 419 -24.90 4.09 -7.62
C SER A 419 -23.45 4.55 -7.84
N VAL A 420 -22.71 4.84 -6.77
CA VAL A 420 -21.28 5.18 -6.83
C VAL A 420 -20.48 4.01 -7.41
N ALA A 421 -20.75 2.79 -6.98
CA ALA A 421 -20.10 1.60 -7.50
C ALA A 421 -20.40 1.37 -8.99
N LEU A 422 -21.67 1.53 -9.43
CA LEU A 422 -22.05 1.46 -10.84
C LEU A 422 -21.35 2.54 -11.68
N LEU A 423 -21.31 3.78 -11.21
CA LEU A 423 -20.60 4.87 -11.89
C LEU A 423 -19.11 4.55 -12.02
N GLY A 424 -18.50 4.04 -10.96
CA GLY A 424 -17.10 3.59 -10.98
C GLY A 424 -16.86 2.48 -12.00
N ALA A 425 -17.81 1.56 -12.20
CA ALA A 425 -17.73 0.52 -13.23
C ALA A 425 -17.73 1.10 -14.65
N ALA A 426 -18.61 2.08 -14.92
CA ALA A 426 -18.65 2.79 -16.20
C ALA A 426 -17.34 3.54 -16.50
N ILE A 427 -16.82 4.26 -15.50
CA ILE A 427 -15.56 5.00 -15.64
C ILE A 427 -14.38 4.04 -15.83
N THR A 428 -14.38 2.89 -15.11
CA THR A 428 -13.37 1.83 -15.27
C THR A 428 -13.36 1.28 -16.69
N ALA A 429 -14.54 0.98 -17.24
CA ALA A 429 -14.67 0.52 -18.62
C ALA A 429 -14.13 1.57 -19.61
N PHE A 430 -14.38 2.85 -19.38
CA PHE A 430 -13.89 3.93 -20.23
C PHE A 430 -12.35 4.02 -20.21
N TYR A 431 -11.71 4.18 -19.04
CA TYR A 431 -10.27 4.44 -19.02
C TYR A 431 -9.44 3.20 -19.39
N MET A 432 -9.88 2.01 -19.03
CA MET A 432 -9.17 0.79 -19.42
C MET A 432 -9.29 0.51 -20.93
N THR A 433 -10.45 0.79 -21.53
CA THR A 433 -10.60 0.74 -23.00
C THR A 433 -9.71 1.78 -23.68
N ARG A 434 -9.61 2.99 -23.12
CA ARG A 434 -8.67 4.02 -23.59
C ARG A 434 -7.23 3.51 -23.57
N VAL A 435 -6.76 2.91 -22.46
CA VAL A 435 -5.42 2.32 -22.35
C VAL A 435 -5.20 1.27 -23.45
N MET A 436 -6.16 0.37 -23.62
CA MET A 436 -6.09 -0.71 -24.62
C MET A 436 -6.00 -0.18 -26.05
N ILE A 437 -6.85 0.79 -26.39
CA ILE A 437 -6.88 1.38 -27.74
C ILE A 437 -5.59 2.14 -28.03
N MET A 438 -5.17 3.01 -27.12
CA MET A 438 -3.98 3.85 -27.33
C MET A 438 -2.69 3.05 -27.44
N THR A 439 -2.61 1.90 -26.77
CA THR A 439 -1.42 1.05 -26.78
C THR A 439 -1.36 0.12 -27.98
N PHE A 440 -2.41 -0.64 -28.23
CA PHE A 440 -2.35 -1.77 -29.15
C PHE A 440 -3.03 -1.52 -30.51
N PHE A 441 -3.92 -0.54 -30.60
CA PHE A 441 -4.69 -0.25 -31.81
C PHE A 441 -4.29 1.09 -32.44
N GLY A 442 -4.91 1.43 -33.55
CA GLY A 442 -4.67 2.64 -34.27
C GLY A 442 -3.35 2.67 -35.05
N GLU A 443 -2.96 3.85 -35.49
CA GLU A 443 -1.72 4.09 -36.23
C GLU A 443 -0.51 4.13 -35.29
N LYS A 444 0.66 3.87 -35.86
CA LYS A 444 1.95 3.98 -35.17
C LYS A 444 2.24 5.44 -34.87
N ARG A 445 2.50 5.78 -33.63
CA ARG A 445 2.87 7.13 -33.19
C ARG A 445 4.26 7.14 -32.55
N TRP A 446 5.06 6.12 -32.88
CA TRP A 446 6.39 5.92 -32.30
C TRP A 446 7.30 7.10 -32.65
N GLN A 447 8.13 7.47 -31.70
CA GLN A 447 9.12 8.53 -31.86
C GLN A 447 10.49 8.00 -31.46
N PRO A 448 11.57 8.44 -32.13
CA PRO A 448 12.92 8.13 -31.67
C PRO A 448 13.13 8.56 -30.22
N ASP A 449 13.99 7.83 -29.52
CA ASP A 449 14.43 8.20 -28.17
C ASP A 449 15.32 9.47 -28.19
N ALA A 450 15.80 9.87 -27.00
CA ALA A 450 16.65 11.06 -26.84
C ALA A 450 18.00 10.94 -27.62
N ASP A 451 18.43 9.71 -27.88
CA ASP A 451 19.66 9.40 -28.61
C ASP A 451 19.44 9.20 -30.13
N GLY A 452 18.18 9.33 -30.57
CA GLY A 452 17.79 9.23 -31.98
C GLY A 452 17.51 7.81 -32.49
N HIS A 453 17.44 6.80 -31.59
CA HIS A 453 17.13 5.42 -31.97
C HIS A 453 15.63 5.24 -32.13
N GLU A 454 15.21 4.69 -33.28
CA GLU A 454 13.81 4.31 -33.48
C GLU A 454 13.43 3.09 -32.64
N PRO A 455 12.23 3.06 -32.02
CA PRO A 455 11.75 1.88 -31.34
C PRO A 455 11.57 0.69 -32.31
N HIS A 456 12.04 -0.47 -31.89
CA HIS A 456 11.85 -1.74 -32.60
C HIS A 456 11.01 -2.70 -31.75
N PRO A 457 9.69 -2.52 -31.65
CA PRO A 457 8.86 -3.35 -30.80
C PRO A 457 8.98 -4.82 -31.18
N HIS A 458 9.24 -5.64 -30.18
CA HIS A 458 9.36 -7.10 -30.28
C HIS A 458 8.72 -7.75 -29.05
N GLU A 459 8.34 -9.02 -29.16
CA GLU A 459 7.79 -9.75 -28.04
C GLU A 459 8.85 -10.00 -26.97
N SER A 460 8.45 -9.94 -25.71
CA SER A 460 9.33 -10.18 -24.57
C SER A 460 9.78 -11.65 -24.49
N PRO A 461 10.92 -11.95 -23.85
CA PRO A 461 11.43 -13.31 -23.70
C PRO A 461 10.47 -14.21 -22.89
N SER A 462 10.67 -15.53 -23.00
CA SER A 462 9.80 -16.53 -22.36
C SER A 462 9.72 -16.39 -20.83
N SER A 463 10.81 -15.95 -20.18
CA SER A 463 10.82 -15.66 -18.74
C SER A 463 9.82 -14.58 -18.33
N MET A 464 9.45 -13.67 -19.25
CA MET A 464 8.44 -12.64 -19.05
C MET A 464 7.05 -13.08 -19.53
N THR A 465 6.95 -13.74 -20.70
CA THR A 465 5.65 -14.10 -21.28
C THR A 465 4.97 -15.26 -20.55
N ILE A 466 5.71 -16.25 -20.00
CA ILE A 466 5.13 -17.37 -19.26
C ILE A 466 4.35 -16.88 -18.01
N PRO A 467 4.92 -16.04 -17.12
CA PRO A 467 4.17 -15.47 -16.01
C PRO A 467 2.91 -14.70 -16.45
N MET A 468 2.99 -13.94 -17.54
CA MET A 468 1.84 -13.20 -18.07
C MET A 468 0.73 -14.13 -18.54
N ILE A 469 1.07 -15.26 -19.20
CA ILE A 469 0.09 -16.27 -19.62
C ILE A 469 -0.59 -16.91 -18.41
N LEU A 470 0.18 -17.31 -17.40
CA LEU A 470 -0.36 -17.93 -16.17
C LEU A 470 -1.31 -16.98 -15.43
N LEU A 471 -0.94 -15.69 -15.33
CA LEU A 471 -1.80 -14.66 -14.74
C LEU A 471 -3.05 -14.41 -15.58
N ALA A 472 -2.95 -14.48 -16.90
CA ALA A 472 -4.11 -14.36 -17.80
C ALA A 472 -5.08 -15.53 -17.63
N VAL A 473 -4.58 -16.76 -17.43
CA VAL A 473 -5.43 -17.92 -17.08
C VAL A 473 -6.21 -17.68 -15.78
N GLY A 474 -5.55 -17.17 -14.73
CA GLY A 474 -6.22 -16.77 -13.49
C GLY A 474 -7.25 -15.64 -13.71
N SER A 475 -6.94 -14.67 -14.57
CA SER A 475 -7.86 -13.57 -14.95
C SER A 475 -9.12 -14.05 -15.66
N VAL A 476 -9.05 -15.17 -16.36
CA VAL A 476 -10.21 -15.78 -17.03
C VAL A 476 -11.01 -16.66 -16.06
N PHE A 477 -10.36 -17.57 -15.37
CA PHE A 477 -11.03 -18.70 -14.72
C PHE A 477 -11.25 -18.55 -13.22
N ALA A 478 -10.45 -17.77 -12.49
CA ALA A 478 -10.50 -17.73 -11.01
C ALA A 478 -11.88 -17.33 -10.49
N GLY A 479 -12.48 -16.26 -11.03
CA GLY A 479 -13.79 -15.79 -10.55
C GLY A 479 -14.91 -16.81 -10.76
N GLY A 480 -14.95 -17.45 -11.94
CA GLY A 480 -15.90 -18.53 -12.21
C GLY A 480 -15.71 -19.71 -11.27
N PHE A 481 -14.47 -20.15 -11.06
CA PHE A 481 -14.14 -21.23 -10.12
C PHE A 481 -14.61 -20.95 -8.69
N PHE A 482 -14.46 -19.72 -8.22
CA PHE A 482 -14.87 -19.28 -6.89
C PHE A 482 -16.40 -19.18 -6.73
N SER A 483 -17.10 -18.82 -7.80
CA SER A 483 -18.55 -18.62 -7.78
C SER A 483 -19.33 -19.92 -7.96
N ILE A 484 -18.77 -20.97 -8.60
CA ILE A 484 -19.46 -22.24 -8.79
C ILE A 484 -19.71 -22.91 -7.44
N GLY A 485 -21.00 -23.04 -7.06
CA GLY A 485 -21.42 -23.64 -5.80
C GLY A 485 -20.97 -22.86 -4.58
N ASP A 486 -20.82 -21.53 -4.72
CA ASP A 486 -20.43 -20.59 -3.66
C ASP A 486 -19.17 -21.03 -2.88
N ARG A 487 -18.22 -21.68 -3.57
CA ARG A 487 -17.01 -22.28 -2.97
C ARG A 487 -16.21 -21.30 -2.13
N PHE A 488 -16.06 -20.07 -2.63
CA PHE A 488 -15.26 -19.05 -1.94
C PHE A 488 -16.00 -18.49 -0.72
N LEU A 489 -17.32 -18.37 -0.80
CA LEU A 489 -18.17 -18.01 0.32
C LEU A 489 -18.02 -19.04 1.45
N HIS A 490 -18.28 -20.32 1.16
CA HIS A 490 -18.15 -21.39 2.15
C HIS A 490 -16.72 -21.59 2.67
N TRP A 491 -15.71 -21.14 1.92
CA TRP A 491 -14.33 -21.15 2.40
C TRP A 491 -14.08 -20.09 3.46
N LEU A 492 -14.58 -18.85 3.29
CA LEU A 492 -14.31 -17.72 4.17
C LEU A 492 -15.34 -17.54 5.29
N GLU A 493 -16.57 -18.01 5.10
CA GLU A 493 -17.69 -17.80 6.02
C GLU A 493 -17.36 -18.12 7.49
N PRO A 494 -16.61 -19.20 7.84
CA PRO A 494 -16.26 -19.49 9.23
C PRO A 494 -15.42 -18.39 9.91
N VAL A 495 -14.63 -17.62 9.15
CA VAL A 495 -13.76 -16.56 9.66
C VAL A 495 -14.39 -15.19 9.58
N THR A 496 -15.14 -14.90 8.51
CA THR A 496 -15.67 -13.56 8.23
C THR A 496 -17.12 -13.38 8.63
N GLY A 497 -17.84 -14.50 8.88
CA GLY A 497 -19.28 -14.49 8.87
C GLY A 497 -19.85 -14.14 7.50
N HIS A 498 -21.13 -14.35 7.31
CA HIS A 498 -21.83 -13.91 6.10
C HIS A 498 -23.27 -13.51 6.44
N ASP A 499 -23.70 -12.37 5.88
CA ASP A 499 -25.08 -11.92 5.92
C ASP A 499 -25.55 -11.67 4.47
N HIS A 500 -26.70 -12.21 4.13
CA HIS A 500 -27.26 -12.06 2.78
C HIS A 500 -27.78 -10.66 2.47
N GLY A 501 -28.02 -9.84 3.50
CA GLY A 501 -28.66 -8.55 3.35
C GLY A 501 -30.05 -8.63 2.69
N HIS A 502 -30.70 -7.52 2.51
CA HIS A 502 -32.00 -7.43 1.81
C HIS A 502 -31.86 -6.45 0.64
N ALA A 503 -31.41 -6.95 -0.53
CA ALA A 503 -31.28 -6.10 -1.70
C ALA A 503 -32.67 -5.63 -2.18
N PRO A 504 -32.88 -4.31 -2.32
CA PRO A 504 -34.16 -3.75 -2.83
C PRO A 504 -34.38 -4.05 -4.30
N ILE A 505 -33.35 -4.49 -5.01
CA ILE A 505 -33.35 -4.85 -6.44
C ILE A 505 -32.73 -6.22 -6.65
N SER A 506 -33.25 -6.96 -7.63
CA SER A 506 -32.73 -8.30 -7.93
C SER A 506 -31.33 -8.25 -8.53
N ALA A 507 -30.52 -9.28 -8.27
CA ALA A 507 -29.17 -9.45 -8.82
C ALA A 507 -29.15 -9.30 -10.36
N GLY A 508 -30.16 -9.83 -11.07
CA GLY A 508 -30.26 -9.69 -12.52
C GLY A 508 -30.39 -8.24 -13.00
N VAL A 509 -31.08 -7.38 -12.25
CA VAL A 509 -31.19 -5.95 -12.57
C VAL A 509 -29.84 -5.25 -12.33
N VAL A 510 -29.14 -5.57 -11.25
CA VAL A 510 -27.80 -5.02 -10.97
C VAL A 510 -26.83 -5.42 -12.08
N THR A 511 -26.78 -6.70 -12.43
CA THR A 511 -25.95 -7.18 -13.54
C THR A 511 -26.30 -6.51 -14.87
N GLY A 512 -27.60 -6.36 -15.18
CA GLY A 512 -28.05 -5.63 -16.36
C GLY A 512 -27.58 -4.18 -16.38
N ALA A 513 -27.70 -3.48 -15.25
CA ALA A 513 -27.23 -2.10 -15.10
C ALA A 513 -25.69 -2.01 -15.26
N THR A 514 -24.95 -2.96 -14.69
CA THR A 514 -23.48 -3.02 -14.84
C THR A 514 -23.10 -3.25 -16.32
N MET A 515 -23.82 -4.10 -17.04
CA MET A 515 -23.58 -4.32 -18.47
C MET A 515 -23.86 -3.05 -19.31
N VAL A 516 -24.92 -2.33 -19.02
CA VAL A 516 -25.21 -1.03 -19.65
C VAL A 516 -24.06 -0.04 -19.38
N CYS A 517 -23.61 0.08 -18.13
CA CYS A 517 -22.47 0.92 -17.74
C CYS A 517 -21.19 0.54 -18.49
N LEU A 518 -20.92 -0.77 -18.62
CA LEU A 518 -19.78 -1.29 -19.38
C LEU A 518 -19.85 -0.86 -20.86
N VAL A 519 -20.99 -1.09 -21.50
CA VAL A 519 -21.20 -0.74 -22.93
C VAL A 519 -21.05 0.77 -23.15
N ILE A 520 -21.60 1.59 -22.25
CA ILE A 520 -21.45 3.06 -22.30
C ILE A 520 -19.97 3.45 -22.19
N GLY A 521 -19.26 2.92 -21.18
CA GLY A 521 -17.85 3.26 -20.96
C GLY A 521 -16.96 2.86 -22.15
N VAL A 522 -17.11 1.63 -22.65
CA VAL A 522 -16.39 1.13 -23.84
C VAL A 522 -16.76 1.95 -25.08
N GLY A 523 -18.04 2.21 -25.30
CA GLY A 523 -18.53 2.97 -26.45
C GLY A 523 -17.98 4.40 -26.49
N LEU A 524 -17.99 5.10 -25.36
CA LEU A 524 -17.43 6.46 -25.25
C LEU A 524 -15.92 6.47 -25.53
N ALA A 525 -15.17 5.51 -24.97
CA ALA A 525 -13.74 5.40 -25.24
C ALA A 525 -13.46 5.08 -26.73
N TRP A 526 -14.26 4.19 -27.33
CA TRP A 526 -14.14 3.87 -28.75
C TRP A 526 -14.42 5.08 -29.65
N VAL A 527 -15.47 5.85 -29.38
CA VAL A 527 -15.77 7.06 -30.16
C VAL A 527 -14.65 8.10 -30.04
N GLN A 528 -14.07 8.24 -28.84
CA GLN A 528 -13.07 9.28 -28.58
C GLN A 528 -11.66 8.89 -29.05
N TYR A 529 -11.24 7.64 -28.92
CA TYR A 529 -9.87 7.17 -29.17
C TYR A 529 -9.77 6.13 -30.30
N GLY A 530 -10.85 5.44 -30.63
CA GLY A 530 -10.86 4.43 -31.70
C GLY A 530 -11.23 4.99 -33.07
N ARG A 531 -12.11 5.99 -33.12
CA ARG A 531 -12.55 6.63 -34.38
C ARG A 531 -11.79 7.92 -34.72
N ARG A 532 -11.13 8.53 -33.75
CA ARG A 532 -10.39 9.80 -33.94
C ARG A 532 -8.90 9.52 -33.84
N GLU A 533 -8.10 10.27 -34.57
CA GLU A 533 -6.66 10.26 -34.40
C GLU A 533 -6.28 10.71 -32.98
N VAL A 534 -5.36 10.00 -32.37
CA VAL A 534 -4.85 10.34 -31.04
C VAL A 534 -3.67 11.28 -31.24
N PRO A 535 -3.76 12.56 -30.83
CA PRO A 535 -2.65 13.48 -30.96
C PRO A 535 -1.51 13.08 -29.99
N VAL A 536 -0.27 13.17 -30.45
CA VAL A 536 0.94 12.92 -29.66
C VAL A 536 1.04 13.91 -28.50
N VAL A 537 0.72 15.19 -28.77
CA VAL A 537 0.65 16.21 -27.72
C VAL A 537 -0.73 16.20 -27.08
N ALA A 538 -0.78 16.10 -25.76
CA ALA A 538 -2.03 16.05 -25.02
C ALA A 538 -2.83 17.36 -25.17
N PRO A 539 -4.11 17.33 -25.61
CA PRO A 539 -4.94 18.52 -25.68
C PRO A 539 -5.18 19.12 -24.29
N ARG A 540 -5.44 20.42 -24.21
CA ARG A 540 -5.65 21.12 -22.91
C ARG A 540 -6.74 20.48 -22.05
N GLY A 541 -7.83 20.04 -22.67
CA GLY A 541 -8.96 19.41 -21.99
C GLY A 541 -9.80 20.37 -21.12
N SER A 542 -10.85 19.84 -20.50
CA SER A 542 -11.74 20.56 -19.58
C SER A 542 -11.04 20.90 -18.25
N LEU A 543 -11.68 21.71 -17.39
CA LEU A 543 -11.20 21.98 -16.02
C LEU A 543 -11.02 20.67 -15.22
N LEU A 544 -11.98 19.76 -15.31
CA LEU A 544 -11.90 18.47 -14.65
C LEU A 544 -10.73 17.62 -15.18
N THR A 545 -10.50 17.61 -16.51
CA THR A 545 -9.37 16.89 -17.10
C THR A 545 -8.03 17.45 -16.61
N ARG A 546 -7.92 18.78 -16.49
CA ARG A 546 -6.71 19.43 -15.97
C ARG A 546 -6.48 19.12 -14.49
N ALA A 547 -7.54 19.14 -13.70
CA ALA A 547 -7.47 18.77 -12.28
C ALA A 547 -7.08 17.28 -12.12
N ALA A 548 -7.69 16.38 -12.91
CA ALA A 548 -7.41 14.94 -12.86
C ALA A 548 -5.97 14.61 -13.30
N ARG A 549 -5.39 15.33 -14.27
CA ARG A 549 -3.96 15.21 -14.64
C ARG A 549 -3.02 15.56 -13.48
N ARG A 550 -3.45 16.43 -12.57
CA ARG A 550 -2.74 16.86 -11.35
C ARG A 550 -3.30 16.15 -10.10
N ASP A 551 -3.78 14.91 -10.24
CA ASP A 551 -4.31 14.10 -9.15
C ASP A 551 -5.38 14.85 -8.32
N LEU A 552 -6.30 15.53 -9.02
CA LEU A 552 -7.36 16.38 -8.45
C LEU A 552 -6.83 17.44 -7.48
N LEU A 553 -5.61 17.94 -7.73
CA LEU A 553 -4.90 18.95 -6.93
C LEU A 553 -4.51 18.49 -5.51
N GLN A 554 -4.57 17.18 -5.23
CA GLN A 554 -4.22 16.64 -3.91
C GLN A 554 -2.76 16.91 -3.55
N ASP A 555 -1.84 16.70 -4.50
CA ASP A 555 -0.42 16.96 -4.28
C ASP A 555 -0.12 18.44 -4.05
N ASP A 556 -0.83 19.33 -4.77
CA ASP A 556 -0.73 20.77 -4.56
C ASP A 556 -1.20 21.15 -3.16
N PHE A 557 -2.34 20.58 -2.71
CA PHE A 557 -2.86 20.79 -1.36
C PHE A 557 -1.86 20.28 -0.31
N ASN A 558 -1.38 19.05 -0.44
CA ASN A 558 -0.40 18.48 0.49
C ASN A 558 0.88 19.32 0.55
N HIS A 559 1.37 19.81 -0.59
CA HIS A 559 2.56 20.65 -0.63
C HIS A 559 2.34 21.99 0.08
N VAL A 560 1.23 22.67 -0.20
CA VAL A 560 0.97 24.01 0.36
C VAL A 560 0.66 23.95 1.85
N VAL A 561 -0.18 23.00 2.27
CA VAL A 561 -0.70 22.95 3.64
C VAL A 561 0.23 22.17 4.57
N LEU A 562 0.65 20.96 4.16
CA LEU A 562 1.40 20.08 5.04
C LEU A 562 2.92 20.29 4.90
N VAL A 563 3.47 20.23 3.69
CA VAL A 563 4.93 20.28 3.48
C VAL A 563 5.48 21.67 3.83
N ARG A 564 4.94 22.74 3.24
CA ARG A 564 5.37 24.11 3.54
C ARG A 564 5.10 24.49 4.99
N GLY A 565 3.95 24.10 5.55
CA GLY A 565 3.63 24.30 6.96
C GLY A 565 4.66 23.64 7.87
N GLY A 566 5.02 22.38 7.60
CA GLY A 566 6.08 21.65 8.30
C GLY A 566 7.47 22.29 8.16
N GLU A 567 7.83 22.74 6.95
CA GLU A 567 9.09 23.46 6.73
C GLU A 567 9.17 24.76 7.55
N HIS A 568 8.10 25.54 7.59
CA HIS A 568 8.07 26.76 8.40
C HIS A 568 8.20 26.44 9.89
N LEU A 569 7.48 25.43 10.37
CA LEU A 569 7.60 24.97 11.76
C LEU A 569 9.03 24.53 12.07
N THR A 570 9.64 23.70 11.23
CA THR A 570 11.02 23.22 11.42
C THR A 570 12.01 24.36 11.44
N ARG A 571 11.91 25.31 10.50
CA ARG A 571 12.79 26.51 10.49
C ARG A 571 12.61 27.35 11.75
N SER A 572 11.39 27.50 12.25
CA SER A 572 11.13 28.22 13.48
C SER A 572 11.73 27.51 14.70
N LEU A 573 11.60 26.16 14.77
CA LEU A 573 12.21 25.37 15.85
C LEU A 573 13.74 25.45 15.82
N VAL A 574 14.36 25.33 14.65
CA VAL A 574 15.82 25.50 14.48
C VAL A 574 16.26 26.91 14.90
N TYR A 575 15.49 27.93 14.52
CA TYR A 575 15.79 29.32 14.95
C TYR A 575 15.70 29.48 16.47
N VAL A 576 14.66 28.94 17.10
CA VAL A 576 14.50 28.96 18.56
C VAL A 576 15.65 28.23 19.24
N ASP A 577 16.01 27.05 18.76
CA ASP A 577 17.12 26.27 19.33
C ASP A 577 18.45 27.04 19.26
N HIS A 578 18.85 27.46 18.07
CA HIS A 578 20.12 28.16 17.88
C HIS A 578 20.16 29.56 18.53
N THR A 579 19.06 30.32 18.44
CA THR A 579 19.07 31.72 18.84
C THR A 579 18.68 31.91 20.31
N LEU A 580 17.68 31.17 20.78
CA LEU A 580 17.20 31.31 22.15
C LEU A 580 17.92 30.33 23.08
N VAL A 581 17.88 29.02 22.82
CA VAL A 581 18.46 28.02 23.72
C VAL A 581 19.98 28.13 23.74
N ASP A 582 20.65 27.95 22.62
CA ASP A 582 22.10 28.06 22.51
C ASP A 582 22.58 29.47 22.80
N GLY A 583 21.82 30.48 22.35
CA GLY A 583 22.13 31.90 22.59
C GLY A 583 22.14 32.24 24.09
N VAL A 584 21.15 31.75 24.86
CA VAL A 584 21.13 31.97 26.32
C VAL A 584 22.26 31.20 27.01
N VAL A 585 22.50 29.96 26.64
CA VAL A 585 23.59 29.15 27.21
C VAL A 585 24.94 29.80 26.94
N ASN A 586 25.23 30.14 25.69
CA ASN A 586 26.48 30.76 25.30
C ASN A 586 26.61 32.17 25.85
N GLY A 587 25.52 32.95 25.89
CA GLY A 587 25.48 34.28 26.49
C GLY A 587 25.75 34.25 27.99
N THR A 588 25.19 33.29 28.70
CA THR A 588 25.47 33.06 30.12
C THR A 588 26.93 32.68 30.34
N ALA A 589 27.47 31.77 29.57
CA ALA A 589 28.88 31.37 29.63
C ALA A 589 29.81 32.53 29.34
N ALA A 590 29.52 33.34 28.31
CA ALA A 590 30.26 34.53 27.95
C ALA A 590 30.20 35.62 29.07
N SER A 591 29.01 35.79 29.66
CA SER A 591 28.81 36.74 30.76
C SER A 591 29.59 36.33 32.01
N VAL A 592 29.54 35.04 32.38
CA VAL A 592 30.34 34.49 33.50
C VAL A 592 31.84 34.62 33.21
N GLY A 593 32.27 34.28 32.01
CA GLY A 593 33.68 34.43 31.58
C GLY A 593 34.15 35.88 31.59
N GLY A 594 33.32 36.79 31.06
CA GLY A 594 33.58 38.22 31.07
C GLY A 594 33.63 38.83 32.48
N LEU A 595 32.68 38.41 33.34
CA LEU A 595 32.67 38.81 34.76
C LEU A 595 33.90 38.28 35.52
N SER A 596 34.25 37.00 35.30
CA SER A 596 35.47 36.39 35.85
C SER A 596 36.72 37.15 35.43
N GLY A 597 36.83 37.53 34.15
CA GLY A 597 37.96 38.34 33.65
C GLY A 597 38.03 39.73 34.28
N ARG A 598 36.88 40.37 34.58
CA ARG A 598 36.84 41.65 35.30
C ARG A 598 37.18 41.49 36.77
N LEU A 599 36.65 40.51 37.45
CA LEU A 599 36.94 40.20 38.85
C LEU A 599 38.40 39.82 39.06
N ARG A 600 39.03 39.11 38.11
CA ARG A 600 40.50 38.83 38.19
C ARG A 600 41.37 40.06 38.19
N LYS A 601 40.95 41.20 37.62
CA LYS A 601 41.66 42.46 37.67
C LYS A 601 41.72 43.07 39.09
N LEU A 602 40.80 42.64 39.97
CA LEU A 602 40.81 43.03 41.39
C LEU A 602 41.94 42.32 42.18
N GLN A 603 42.39 41.17 41.62
CA GLN A 603 43.54 40.43 42.20
C GLN A 603 44.84 41.05 41.70
N ASN A 604 45.30 42.12 42.36
CA ASN A 604 46.51 42.85 41.99
C ASN A 604 47.80 42.31 42.63
N GLY A 605 47.72 41.26 43.46
CA GLY A 605 48.85 40.60 44.12
C GLY A 605 49.41 41.36 45.32
N TYR A 606 48.89 42.57 45.63
CA TYR A 606 49.37 43.35 46.76
C TYR A 606 48.57 43.04 48.03
N VAL A 607 49.23 42.47 49.04
CA VAL A 607 48.66 42.17 50.36
C VAL A 607 47.93 43.36 50.97
N ARG A 608 48.43 44.56 50.82
CA ARG A 608 47.80 45.79 51.32
C ARG A 608 46.43 46.04 50.71
N SER A 609 46.27 45.82 49.42
CA SER A 609 44.96 45.96 48.74
C SER A 609 43.94 45.00 49.27
N TYR A 610 44.32 43.76 49.51
CA TYR A 610 43.43 42.75 50.09
C TYR A 610 43.06 43.03 51.53
N ALA A 611 44.04 43.48 52.35
CA ALA A 611 43.80 43.92 53.71
C ALA A 611 42.78 45.07 53.78
N VAL A 612 42.97 46.11 52.96
CA VAL A 612 42.03 47.24 52.87
C VAL A 612 40.62 46.76 52.43
N SER A 613 40.52 45.84 51.47
CA SER A 613 39.21 45.28 51.01
C SER A 613 38.53 44.47 52.12
N MET A 614 39.28 43.67 52.86
CA MET A 614 38.75 42.89 54.01
C MET A 614 38.28 43.81 55.15
N PHE A 615 39.08 44.87 55.51
CA PHE A 615 38.65 45.81 56.51
C PHE A 615 37.45 46.64 56.05
N GLY A 616 37.40 47.02 54.78
CA GLY A 616 36.28 47.74 54.20
C GLY A 616 35.00 46.86 54.21
N GLY A 617 35.13 45.59 53.82
CA GLY A 617 34.01 44.66 53.84
C GLY A 617 33.48 44.37 55.27
N ALA A 618 34.40 44.20 56.23
CA ALA A 618 34.03 44.04 57.64
C ALA A 618 33.35 45.30 58.22
N ALA A 619 33.82 46.51 57.85
CA ALA A 619 33.21 47.78 58.26
C ALA A 619 31.76 47.91 57.66
N VAL A 620 31.58 47.54 56.39
CA VAL A 620 30.27 47.57 55.74
C VAL A 620 29.30 46.58 56.41
N ILE A 621 29.76 45.36 56.70
CA ILE A 621 28.92 44.34 57.39
C ILE A 621 28.57 44.86 58.80
N ALA A 622 29.51 45.41 59.51
CA ALA A 622 29.29 46.02 60.86
C ALA A 622 28.26 47.14 60.78
N ALA A 623 28.43 48.08 59.82
CA ALA A 623 27.53 49.24 59.61
C ALA A 623 26.09 48.76 59.24
N VAL A 624 25.94 47.76 58.32
CA VAL A 624 24.64 47.15 57.96
C VAL A 624 24.03 46.50 59.19
N THR A 625 24.80 45.75 59.95
CA THR A 625 24.27 45.03 61.15
C THR A 625 23.83 46.04 62.25
N LEU A 626 24.57 47.16 62.40
CA LEU A 626 24.21 48.24 63.33
C LEU A 626 22.92 48.96 62.86
N LEU A 627 22.82 49.24 61.54
CA LEU A 627 21.63 49.85 60.95
C LEU A 627 20.41 48.95 61.10
N MET A 628 20.57 47.66 60.89
CA MET A 628 19.47 46.69 61.07
C MET A 628 19.05 46.51 62.54
N ARG A 629 19.90 46.84 63.50
CA ARG A 629 19.58 46.90 64.94
C ARG A 629 18.96 48.23 65.40
N ALA A 630 19.15 49.27 64.59
CA ALA A 630 18.64 50.62 64.96
C ALA A 630 17.25 50.89 64.36
N VAL A 631 16.79 50.01 63.42
CA VAL A 631 15.45 49.93 62.89
C VAL A 631 14.74 48.75 63.61
#